data_6fffcdf7a30d7c309dfb6c6207a52d21
#
_entry.id   6fffcdf7a30d7c309dfb6c6207a52d21
#
_cell.length_a   1.000
_cell.length_b   1.000
_cell.length_c   1.000
_cell.angle_alpha   90.00
_cell.angle_beta   90.00
_cell.angle_gamma   90.00
#
_symmetry.space_group_name_H-M   'P 1'
#
loop_
_entity.id
_entity.type
_entity.pdbx_description
1 polymer ?
#
loop_
_entity_poly.entity_id
_entity_poly.type
_entity_poly.pdbx_seq_one_letter_code
_entity_poly.pdbx_strand_id
1 'polypeptide(L)'
;MATTSEKASKDLFLKTPPPDDRRNRKVEPSARYSIGSIGLFSSLLLAASLAALGLQAQQQHLQQHLAVTDSQTYCYDSVQTLDSDLPAAQCFTVADGLFTAVTQQAQKQELKQRGEHSTAGHVIPGLWDGHGHLIDHGETLVQVDLFGATTLDEVRARLRDYIRKHPGAGTKERWLRGMGWDQTDFGRMPTAADIEQDPALRGIYLFVDRIDGHCSLVSQSVLDLLPNPVPDILGGDVVRDPGPGVFCDNALDMIMARWPRPDDATRAGYVSTAMRALNAVGLVGIHNAGTDPESVRLLARLADGDAWTVRVYAMRECAARNTFCAEDAKMLERKDGRLTVRSVKLFADGALGSWGAAMLEPYTDDPSSSGFLLINETALTAVTRQWAAAGFQVNVHAIGDRANRVALDAFAAALRDHCGVGDKGDTDPAICEHDRRFRLEHAQIIAPSDQPRLRSLRVVPSIQPTHATSDMRYAETRLGAKRTATAAYRMRSFLDLQPVLGSDFPVEPPNPFHGMYAAVTRRSPATGLGRRVDGDGEDEGKERGWHEEEALTLEQALWGFTGAPARGAFLEGKAGQIRRGAYADWVVLDKRLGGPGFDVESLRTLRVRETWVAGKRVYKRDD
;
A
#
# COMPACT_ATOMS: atom_id res chain seq x y z
N MET A 1 -57.30 -24.73 1.23
CA MET A 1 -58.17 -23.62 0.88
C MET A 1 -57.34 -22.68 0.05
N ALA A 2 -57.23 -22.80 -1.29
CA ALA A 2 -58.19 -22.31 -2.29
C ALA A 2 -58.31 -20.79 -2.13
N THR A 3 -58.05 -19.93 -3.10
CA THR A 3 -58.26 -19.89 -4.56
C THR A 3 -57.55 -18.68 -5.11
N THR A 4 -56.81 -18.76 -6.23
CA THR A 4 -57.16 -18.26 -7.59
C THR A 4 -57.29 -16.76 -7.70
N SER A 5 -56.73 -16.02 -8.72
CA SER A 5 -56.92 -16.10 -10.16
C SER A 5 -56.08 -14.99 -10.79
N GLU A 6 -55.25 -15.22 -11.76
CA GLU A 6 -55.46 -15.22 -13.23
C GLU A 6 -55.52 -13.85 -13.95
N LYS A 7 -54.64 -13.73 -14.95
CA LYS A 7 -54.77 -13.18 -16.34
C LYS A 7 -54.89 -11.67 -16.54
N ALA A 8 -54.25 -11.05 -17.49
CA ALA A 8 -54.00 -11.25 -18.91
C ALA A 8 -53.03 -10.17 -19.44
N SER A 9 -52.03 -10.45 -20.25
CA SER A 9 -52.02 -10.66 -21.70
C SER A 9 -52.39 -9.47 -22.58
N LYS A 10 -51.49 -8.98 -23.38
CA LYS A 10 -51.44 -8.91 -24.86
C LYS A 10 -50.70 -7.69 -25.38
N ASP A 11 -49.67 -7.94 -26.12
CA ASP A 11 -49.40 -7.60 -27.53
C ASP A 11 -49.67 -6.19 -28.04
N LEU A 12 -48.66 -5.57 -28.62
CA LEU A 12 -48.82 -4.83 -29.90
C LEU A 12 -47.44 -4.64 -30.61
N PHE A 13 -47.13 -5.50 -31.58
CA PHE A 13 -47.00 -5.28 -33.02
C PHE A 13 -46.05 -4.20 -33.52
N LEU A 14 -45.06 -4.71 -34.24
CA LEU A 14 -44.28 -4.11 -35.34
C LEU A 14 -45.17 -3.49 -36.45
N LYS A 15 -44.72 -2.38 -37.01
CA LYS A 15 -45.10 -1.94 -38.37
C LYS A 15 -43.88 -1.40 -39.12
N THR A 16 -43.52 -2.10 -40.17
CA THR A 16 -42.71 -1.67 -41.31
C THR A 16 -43.51 -0.85 -42.32
N PRO A 17 -42.89 0.07 -43.09
CA PRO A 17 -43.54 0.76 -44.19
C PRO A 17 -43.38 0.04 -45.54
N PRO A 18 -44.31 0.26 -46.49
CA PRO A 18 -44.32 -0.40 -47.79
C PRO A 18 -43.63 0.42 -48.91
N PRO A 19 -43.48 -0.14 -50.08
CA PRO A 19 -42.52 0.32 -51.09
C PRO A 19 -43.10 1.23 -52.17
N ASP A 20 -42.15 1.82 -52.85
CA ASP A 20 -42.15 2.66 -54.07
C ASP A 20 -42.96 2.12 -55.24
N ASP A 21 -43.64 2.98 -55.99
CA ASP A 21 -44.15 2.69 -57.33
C ASP A 21 -43.83 3.80 -58.34
N ARG A 22 -43.21 3.35 -59.43
CA ARG A 22 -42.79 4.15 -60.60
C ARG A 22 -43.97 4.50 -61.47
N ARG A 23 -43.93 5.67 -62.15
CA ARG A 23 -44.35 5.78 -63.58
C ARG A 23 -43.83 7.04 -64.26
N ASN A 24 -43.08 6.78 -65.29
CA ASN A 24 -42.84 7.45 -66.58
C ASN A 24 -43.56 8.79 -66.86
N ARG A 25 -42.81 9.77 -67.33
CA ARG A 25 -43.15 10.57 -68.51
C ARG A 25 -41.92 10.99 -69.30
N LYS A 26 -41.95 10.66 -70.60
CA LYS A 26 -41.09 11.17 -71.67
C LYS A 26 -41.42 12.62 -71.97
N VAL A 27 -40.44 13.40 -72.40
CA VAL A 27 -40.52 14.37 -73.50
C VAL A 27 -39.11 14.80 -73.91
N GLU A 28 -38.94 14.90 -75.20
CA GLU A 28 -37.73 15.12 -75.99
C GLU A 28 -37.32 16.62 -76.13
N PRO A 29 -36.35 16.97 -77.05
CA PRO A 29 -35.08 17.61 -76.68
C PRO A 29 -34.96 19.02 -77.29
N SER A 30 -34.07 19.82 -76.79
CA SER A 30 -33.24 20.73 -77.61
C SER A 30 -32.37 21.66 -76.76
N ALA A 31 -31.18 21.74 -77.10
CA ALA A 31 -30.29 22.88 -77.33
C ALA A 31 -28.86 22.59 -76.88
N ARG A 32 -28.03 22.46 -77.88
CA ARG A 32 -26.58 22.46 -77.74
C ARG A 32 -26.11 23.82 -77.23
N TYR A 33 -25.39 23.84 -76.08
CA TYR A 33 -24.42 24.89 -75.78
C TYR A 33 -23.10 24.24 -75.42
N SER A 34 -22.05 24.65 -76.13
CA SER A 34 -20.66 24.32 -75.94
C SER A 34 -20.17 24.85 -74.59
N ILE A 35 -19.81 23.96 -73.68
CA ILE A 35 -19.07 24.28 -72.45
C ILE A 35 -17.75 23.50 -72.53
N GLY A 36 -16.81 24.08 -73.21
CA GLY A 36 -15.42 23.58 -73.15
C GLY A 36 -14.50 24.72 -72.78
N SER A 37 -14.29 24.94 -71.48
CA SER A 37 -13.11 25.61 -70.88
C SER A 37 -13.22 25.99 -69.40
N ILE A 38 -14.38 25.86 -68.74
CA ILE A 38 -14.50 26.20 -67.32
C ILE A 38 -14.22 24.98 -66.39
N GLY A 39 -14.39 23.74 -66.88
CA GLY A 39 -14.21 22.54 -66.08
C GLY A 39 -12.73 22.20 -65.74
N LEU A 40 -11.78 22.58 -66.57
CA LEU A 40 -10.35 22.27 -66.31
C LEU A 40 -9.74 23.17 -65.26
N PHE A 41 -10.13 24.44 -65.14
CA PHE A 41 -9.62 25.35 -64.09
C PHE A 41 -10.18 25.03 -62.69
N SER A 42 -11.43 24.59 -62.60
CA SER A 42 -12.02 24.21 -61.31
C SER A 42 -11.43 22.90 -60.76
N SER A 43 -11.11 21.92 -61.64
CA SER A 43 -10.51 20.66 -61.23
C SER A 43 -9.04 20.80 -60.78
N LEU A 44 -8.29 21.72 -61.41
CA LEU A 44 -6.92 22.04 -61.02
C LEU A 44 -6.86 22.80 -59.70
N LEU A 45 -7.79 23.71 -59.43
CA LEU A 45 -7.86 24.40 -58.14
C LEU A 45 -8.29 23.46 -56.99
N LEU A 46 -9.21 22.53 -57.26
CA LEU A 46 -9.58 21.51 -56.26
C LEU A 46 -8.46 20.54 -55.93
N ALA A 47 -7.71 20.09 -56.94
CA ALA A 47 -6.55 19.24 -56.79
C ALA A 47 -5.39 19.95 -56.05
N ALA A 48 -5.16 21.24 -56.35
CA ALA A 48 -4.15 22.04 -55.63
C ALA A 48 -4.57 22.30 -54.15
N SER A 49 -5.85 22.50 -53.88
CA SER A 49 -6.37 22.68 -52.51
C SER A 49 -6.29 21.38 -51.71
N LEU A 50 -6.58 20.23 -52.30
CA LEU A 50 -6.43 18.93 -51.66
C LEU A 50 -4.97 18.56 -51.41
N ALA A 51 -4.06 18.90 -52.34
CA ALA A 51 -2.63 18.72 -52.14
C ALA A 51 -2.07 19.64 -51.06
N ALA A 52 -2.54 20.91 -50.98
CA ALA A 52 -2.16 21.82 -49.88
C ALA A 52 -2.68 21.37 -48.53
N LEU A 53 -3.90 20.86 -48.45
CA LEU A 53 -4.46 20.27 -47.20
C LEU A 53 -3.71 18.99 -46.82
N GLY A 54 -3.33 18.14 -47.77
CA GLY A 54 -2.51 16.98 -47.52
C GLY A 54 -1.11 17.34 -47.00
N LEU A 55 -0.47 18.36 -47.57
CA LEU A 55 0.82 18.87 -47.11
C LEU A 55 0.72 19.55 -45.75
N GLN A 56 -0.36 20.27 -45.47
CA GLN A 56 -0.60 20.83 -44.12
C GLN A 56 -0.89 19.74 -43.07
N ALA A 57 -1.66 18.71 -43.38
CA ALA A 57 -1.88 17.57 -42.54
C ALA A 57 -0.58 16.78 -42.29
N GLN A 58 0.23 16.63 -43.33
CA GLN A 58 1.54 15.97 -43.23
C GLN A 58 2.54 16.84 -42.43
N GLN A 59 2.54 18.15 -42.57
CA GLN A 59 3.32 19.08 -41.74
C GLN A 59 2.82 19.09 -40.29
N GLN A 60 1.53 19.06 -40.06
CA GLN A 60 0.98 18.94 -38.70
C GLN A 60 1.31 17.61 -38.06
N HIS A 61 1.28 16.52 -38.82
CA HIS A 61 1.71 15.19 -38.39
C HIS A 61 3.23 15.14 -38.11
N LEU A 62 4.05 15.76 -38.96
CA LEU A 62 5.49 15.91 -38.72
C LEU A 62 5.77 16.83 -37.53
N GLN A 63 5.01 17.93 -37.35
CA GLN A 63 5.15 18.82 -36.20
C GLN A 63 4.66 18.16 -34.89
N GLN A 64 3.66 17.28 -34.94
CA GLN A 64 3.26 16.45 -33.80
C GLN A 64 4.30 15.35 -33.48
N HIS A 65 5.05 14.85 -34.49
CA HIS A 65 6.17 13.93 -34.30
C HIS A 65 7.50 14.63 -33.98
N LEU A 66 7.60 15.94 -34.22
CA LEU A 66 8.72 16.82 -33.87
C LEU A 66 8.40 17.72 -32.66
N ALA A 67 7.37 17.42 -31.88
CA ALA A 67 7.33 17.89 -30.52
C ALA A 67 8.59 17.30 -29.86
N VAL A 68 9.65 18.11 -29.79
CA VAL A 68 10.86 17.84 -29.02
C VAL A 68 10.34 17.60 -27.62
N THR A 69 10.18 16.34 -27.24
CA THR A 69 9.94 16.00 -25.84
C THR A 69 11.12 16.61 -25.10
N ASP A 70 10.83 17.50 -24.18
CA ASP A 70 11.83 18.22 -23.40
C ASP A 70 12.61 17.18 -22.59
N SER A 71 13.68 16.62 -23.21
CA SER A 71 14.46 15.55 -22.63
C SER A 71 15.58 16.15 -21.81
N GLN A 72 15.69 15.75 -20.56
CA GLN A 72 16.71 16.25 -19.64
C GLN A 72 17.63 15.13 -19.19
N THR A 73 18.95 15.36 -19.29
CA THR A 73 19.98 14.43 -18.82
C THR A 73 20.49 14.87 -17.44
N TYR A 74 20.54 13.90 -16.54
CA TYR A 74 21.03 14.04 -15.18
C TYR A 74 22.25 13.16 -14.97
N CYS A 75 23.32 13.71 -14.40
CA CYS A 75 24.55 13.00 -14.08
C CYS A 75 24.93 13.20 -12.63
N TYR A 76 25.34 12.13 -11.96
CA TYR A 76 25.68 12.08 -10.54
C TYR A 76 27.02 11.38 -10.31
N ASP A 77 27.53 11.42 -9.08
CA ASP A 77 28.76 10.72 -8.70
C ASP A 77 28.64 9.21 -8.89
N SER A 78 27.47 8.65 -8.58
CA SER A 78 27.10 7.27 -8.89
C SER A 78 25.59 7.08 -9.01
N VAL A 79 25.17 6.14 -9.84
CA VAL A 79 23.80 5.69 -10.00
C VAL A 79 23.76 4.18 -9.82
N GLN A 80 23.13 3.70 -8.75
CA GLN A 80 22.84 2.29 -8.51
C GLN A 80 21.48 1.99 -9.16
N THR A 81 21.48 1.22 -10.22
CA THR A 81 20.29 1.06 -11.07
C THR A 81 19.34 -0.05 -10.62
N LEU A 82 19.86 -1.06 -9.93
CA LEU A 82 19.22 -2.35 -9.66
C LEU A 82 18.75 -3.10 -10.92
N ASP A 83 19.22 -2.70 -12.09
CA ASP A 83 19.06 -3.45 -13.34
C ASP A 83 20.24 -4.42 -13.49
N SER A 84 19.95 -5.72 -13.60
CA SER A 84 20.97 -6.77 -13.75
C SER A 84 21.88 -6.58 -14.96
N ASP A 85 21.32 -6.00 -16.05
CA ASP A 85 22.06 -5.80 -17.31
C ASP A 85 23.01 -4.59 -17.21
N LEU A 86 22.71 -3.63 -16.31
CA LEU A 86 23.48 -2.41 -16.13
C LEU A 86 23.45 -1.98 -14.66
N PRO A 87 24.10 -2.70 -13.72
CA PRO A 87 23.93 -2.51 -12.28
C PRO A 87 24.44 -1.15 -11.75
N ALA A 88 25.29 -0.46 -12.52
CA ALA A 88 25.84 0.84 -12.15
C ALA A 88 25.91 1.78 -13.36
N ALA A 89 25.58 3.04 -13.14
CA ALA A 89 25.65 4.10 -14.16
C ALA A 89 26.18 5.39 -13.54
N GLN A 90 26.32 6.44 -14.36
CA GLN A 90 26.61 7.81 -13.93
C GLN A 90 25.54 8.79 -14.39
N CYS A 91 24.91 8.54 -15.56
CA CYS A 91 23.92 9.45 -16.13
C CYS A 91 22.67 8.67 -16.57
N PHE A 92 21.56 9.40 -16.63
CA PHE A 92 20.34 8.96 -17.28
C PHE A 92 19.60 10.16 -17.89
N THR A 93 18.82 9.89 -18.94
CA THR A 93 17.98 10.89 -19.61
C THR A 93 16.51 10.60 -19.30
N VAL A 94 15.77 11.66 -19.03
CA VAL A 94 14.34 11.62 -18.70
C VAL A 94 13.56 12.40 -19.76
N ALA A 95 12.48 11.82 -20.27
CA ALA A 95 11.47 12.50 -21.06
C ALA A 95 10.09 11.91 -20.70
N ASP A 96 9.06 12.75 -20.65
CA ASP A 96 7.68 12.35 -20.37
C ASP A 96 7.50 11.50 -19.08
N GLY A 97 8.34 11.78 -18.08
CA GLY A 97 8.29 11.06 -16.81
C GLY A 97 8.90 9.66 -16.82
N LEU A 98 9.60 9.28 -17.88
CA LEU A 98 10.25 7.97 -18.05
C LEU A 98 11.76 8.13 -18.25
N PHE A 99 12.53 7.13 -17.81
CA PHE A 99 13.93 7.00 -18.22
C PHE A 99 13.98 6.58 -19.69
N THR A 100 14.60 7.41 -20.55
CA THR A 100 14.76 7.13 -21.99
C THR A 100 16.14 6.59 -22.34
N ALA A 101 17.16 6.89 -21.52
CA ALA A 101 18.51 6.34 -21.63
C ALA A 101 19.15 6.22 -20.25
N VAL A 102 20.05 5.25 -20.08
CA VAL A 102 20.90 5.08 -18.88
C VAL A 102 22.31 4.75 -19.38
N THR A 103 23.35 5.42 -18.87
CA THR A 103 24.71 5.31 -19.40
C THR A 103 25.77 5.17 -18.29
N GLN A 104 26.75 4.28 -18.52
CA GLN A 104 27.85 4.02 -17.56
C GLN A 104 28.86 5.15 -17.46
N GLN A 105 29.17 5.83 -18.56
CA GLN A 105 30.15 6.91 -18.59
C GLN A 105 29.49 8.23 -18.94
N ALA A 106 29.72 9.22 -18.05
CA ALA A 106 29.53 10.60 -18.44
C ALA A 106 30.70 11.03 -19.34
N GLN A 107 30.41 11.41 -20.55
CA GLN A 107 31.33 12.27 -21.30
C GLN A 107 31.27 13.66 -20.65
N LYS A 108 31.89 13.78 -19.45
CA LYS A 108 31.85 15.02 -18.61
C LYS A 108 32.25 16.30 -19.38
N GLN A 109 33.07 16.17 -20.44
CA GLN A 109 33.47 17.32 -21.26
C GLN A 109 32.37 17.74 -22.26
N GLU A 110 31.61 16.81 -22.82
CA GLU A 110 30.51 17.13 -23.74
C GLU A 110 29.28 17.68 -22.99
N LEU A 111 29.02 17.18 -21.77
CA LEU A 111 27.92 17.62 -20.93
C LEU A 111 28.04 19.10 -20.51
N LYS A 112 29.25 19.55 -20.14
CA LYS A 112 29.50 20.97 -19.83
C LYS A 112 29.26 21.91 -21.01
N GLN A 113 29.48 21.42 -22.24
CA GLN A 113 29.26 22.22 -23.47
C GLN A 113 27.76 22.32 -23.82
N ARG A 114 26.92 21.37 -23.33
CA ARG A 114 25.46 21.32 -23.60
C ARG A 114 24.60 21.92 -22.49
N GLY A 115 25.19 22.46 -21.41
CA GLY A 115 24.44 23.02 -20.28
C GLY A 115 23.73 21.96 -19.43
N GLU A 116 24.16 20.69 -19.49
CA GLU A 116 23.55 19.56 -18.77
C GLU A 116 23.98 19.53 -17.29
N HIS A 117 23.04 19.16 -16.41
CA HIS A 117 23.23 19.22 -14.97
C HIS A 117 24.12 18.07 -14.45
N SER A 118 25.37 18.37 -14.08
CA SER A 118 26.19 17.47 -13.26
C SER A 118 26.02 17.88 -11.80
N THR A 119 25.39 17.04 -10.99
CA THR A 119 25.10 17.28 -9.58
C THR A 119 25.84 16.28 -8.71
N ALA A 120 26.53 16.72 -7.67
CA ALA A 120 27.11 15.81 -6.69
C ALA A 120 26.02 14.95 -6.04
N GLY A 121 26.36 13.73 -5.64
CA GLY A 121 25.46 12.82 -4.92
C GLY A 121 25.36 11.43 -5.52
N HIS A 122 24.71 10.56 -4.78
CA HIS A 122 24.57 9.14 -5.08
C HIS A 122 23.10 8.82 -5.27
N VAL A 123 22.79 8.19 -6.39
CA VAL A 123 21.40 7.92 -6.79
C VAL A 123 21.08 6.44 -6.59
N ILE A 124 19.90 6.20 -6.05
CA ILE A 124 19.22 4.90 -6.00
C ILE A 124 17.85 5.02 -6.64
N PRO A 125 17.21 3.92 -7.10
CA PRO A 125 15.81 3.94 -7.52
C PRO A 125 14.91 4.53 -6.43
N GLY A 126 13.80 5.11 -6.84
CA GLY A 126 12.77 5.56 -5.89
C GLY A 126 12.30 4.40 -5.02
N LEU A 127 12.21 4.65 -3.71
CA LEU A 127 11.85 3.65 -2.72
C LEU A 127 10.33 3.45 -2.65
N TRP A 128 9.93 2.23 -2.34
CA TRP A 128 8.53 1.83 -2.17
C TRP A 128 8.31 1.25 -0.78
N ASP A 129 7.20 1.61 -0.16
CA ASP A 129 6.71 0.90 1.02
C ASP A 129 5.68 -0.14 0.58
N GLY A 130 5.94 -1.40 0.93
CA GLY A 130 5.11 -2.52 0.48
C GLY A 130 3.82 -2.71 1.25
N HIS A 131 3.61 -1.98 2.35
CA HIS A 131 2.41 -2.04 3.18
C HIS A 131 2.34 -0.80 4.07
N GLY A 132 1.29 0.01 3.90
CA GLY A 132 1.06 1.18 4.74
C GLY A 132 -0.33 1.78 4.50
N HIS A 133 -0.71 2.77 5.30
CA HIS A 133 -2.05 3.36 5.35
C HIS A 133 -1.97 4.87 5.13
N LEU A 134 -2.16 5.32 3.87
CA LEU A 134 -1.88 6.70 3.45
C LEU A 134 -2.70 7.76 4.18
N ILE A 135 -4.02 7.57 4.25
CA ILE A 135 -4.93 8.55 4.87
C ILE A 135 -4.71 8.56 6.38
N ASP A 136 -4.62 7.37 6.99
CA ASP A 136 -4.43 7.21 8.43
C ASP A 136 -3.09 7.80 8.90
N HIS A 137 -2.02 7.62 8.10
CA HIS A 137 -0.74 8.27 8.38
C HIS A 137 -0.85 9.79 8.35
N GLY A 138 -1.53 10.35 7.34
CA GLY A 138 -1.75 11.80 7.28
C GLY A 138 -2.59 12.31 8.45
N GLU A 139 -3.56 11.54 8.90
CA GLU A 139 -4.33 11.82 10.10
C GLU A 139 -3.43 11.79 11.34
N THR A 140 -2.60 10.75 11.51
CA THR A 140 -1.70 10.58 12.66
C THR A 140 -0.70 11.74 12.78
N LEU A 141 -0.21 12.28 11.67
CA LEU A 141 0.70 13.43 11.65
C LEU A 141 0.09 14.75 12.18
N VAL A 142 -1.24 14.81 12.32
CA VAL A 142 -1.97 16.00 12.81
C VAL A 142 -2.81 15.73 14.06
N GLN A 143 -2.69 14.54 14.64
CA GLN A 143 -3.37 14.11 15.88
C GLN A 143 -2.44 14.19 17.09
N VAL A 144 -2.91 13.63 18.21
CA VAL A 144 -2.09 13.50 19.41
C VAL A 144 -1.09 12.37 19.23
N ASP A 145 0.18 12.71 19.28
CA ASP A 145 1.27 11.73 19.30
C ASP A 145 1.41 11.13 20.72
N LEU A 146 1.07 9.85 20.86
CA LEU A 146 1.20 9.08 22.09
C LEU A 146 2.36 8.07 22.03
N PHE A 147 3.08 7.98 20.90
CA PHE A 147 4.22 7.08 20.79
C PHE A 147 5.29 7.39 21.83
N GLY A 148 5.77 6.33 22.52
CA GLY A 148 6.75 6.44 23.58
C GLY A 148 6.25 7.04 24.89
N ALA A 149 4.93 7.20 25.07
CA ALA A 149 4.35 7.50 26.38
C ALA A 149 4.44 6.27 27.27
N THR A 150 5.18 6.37 28.38
CA THR A 150 5.45 5.25 29.29
C THR A 150 4.52 5.21 30.50
N THR A 151 3.70 6.22 30.69
CA THR A 151 2.73 6.31 31.79
C THR A 151 1.40 6.92 31.35
N LEU A 152 0.31 6.58 32.06
CA LEU A 152 -1.00 7.19 31.84
C LEU A 152 -1.02 8.69 32.16
N ASP A 153 -0.15 9.16 33.11
CA ASP A 153 0.01 10.59 33.38
C ASP A 153 0.57 11.34 32.17
N GLU A 154 1.54 10.76 31.48
CA GLU A 154 2.10 11.32 30.25
C GLU A 154 1.06 11.34 29.13
N VAL A 155 0.27 10.27 28.97
CA VAL A 155 -0.85 10.24 28.02
C VAL A 155 -1.81 11.40 28.29
N ARG A 156 -2.28 11.57 29.56
CA ARG A 156 -3.17 12.67 29.94
C ARG A 156 -2.54 14.03 29.65
N ALA A 157 -1.27 14.20 29.97
CA ALA A 157 -0.56 15.46 29.71
C ALA A 157 -0.53 15.82 28.22
N ARG A 158 -0.21 14.86 27.33
CA ARG A 158 -0.18 15.05 25.86
C ARG A 158 -1.59 15.37 25.32
N LEU A 159 -2.63 14.66 25.77
CA LEU A 159 -4.03 14.93 25.41
C LEU A 159 -4.46 16.35 25.80
N ARG A 160 -4.18 16.76 27.03
CA ARG A 160 -4.49 18.10 27.55
C ARG A 160 -3.76 19.20 26.77
N ASP A 161 -2.47 18.99 26.47
CA ASP A 161 -1.65 19.94 25.70
C ASP A 161 -2.18 20.12 24.28
N TYR A 162 -2.64 19.04 23.66
CA TYR A 162 -3.24 19.09 22.34
C TYR A 162 -4.55 19.89 22.32
N ILE A 163 -5.48 19.61 23.26
CA ILE A 163 -6.76 20.34 23.38
C ILE A 163 -6.51 21.84 23.56
N ARG A 164 -5.52 22.21 24.37
CA ARG A 164 -5.15 23.62 24.61
C ARG A 164 -4.72 24.31 23.31
N LYS A 165 -4.01 23.59 22.42
CA LYS A 165 -3.51 24.11 21.14
C LYS A 165 -4.56 24.07 20.04
N HIS A 166 -5.56 23.20 20.17
CA HIS A 166 -6.56 22.94 19.13
C HIS A 166 -7.98 23.09 19.71
N PRO A 167 -8.48 24.32 19.86
CA PRO A 167 -9.83 24.56 20.37
C PRO A 167 -10.88 23.82 19.54
N GLY A 168 -11.84 23.18 20.22
CA GLY A 168 -12.89 22.37 19.58
C GLY A 168 -12.51 20.90 19.35
N ALA A 169 -11.29 20.46 19.62
CA ALA A 169 -10.96 19.03 19.70
C ALA A 169 -11.58 18.41 20.96
N GLY A 170 -12.11 17.19 20.86
CA GLY A 170 -12.78 16.48 21.96
C GLY A 170 -14.26 16.82 22.13
N THR A 171 -14.87 17.57 21.19
CA THR A 171 -16.33 17.77 21.14
C THR A 171 -17.03 16.58 20.49
N LYS A 172 -18.36 16.52 20.62
CA LYS A 172 -19.17 15.46 19.99
C LYS A 172 -19.04 15.41 18.47
N GLU A 173 -18.84 16.56 17.84
CA GLU A 173 -18.71 16.72 16.39
C GLU A 173 -17.27 16.51 15.91
N ARG A 174 -16.29 16.63 16.82
CA ARG A 174 -14.87 16.51 16.51
C ARG A 174 -14.15 15.81 17.67
N TRP A 175 -14.16 14.47 17.62
CA TRP A 175 -13.50 13.67 18.65
C TRP A 175 -12.01 13.90 18.70
N LEU A 176 -11.43 13.80 19.88
CA LEU A 176 -9.98 13.84 20.06
C LEU A 176 -9.39 12.51 19.61
N ARG A 177 -8.55 12.57 18.59
CA ARG A 177 -7.86 11.42 18.03
C ARG A 177 -6.39 11.44 18.44
N GLY A 178 -5.78 10.27 18.46
CA GLY A 178 -4.36 10.07 18.72
C GLY A 178 -3.98 8.62 18.54
N MET A 179 -2.69 8.32 18.51
CA MET A 179 -2.17 6.96 18.37
C MET A 179 -0.87 6.79 19.13
N GLY A 180 -0.59 5.56 19.60
CA GLY A 180 0.72 5.18 20.10
C GLY A 180 0.77 4.74 21.57
N TRP A 181 -0.39 4.59 22.28
CA TRP A 181 -0.37 4.03 23.63
C TRP A 181 -0.08 2.51 23.62
N ASP A 182 0.55 2.01 24.68
CA ASP A 182 0.83 0.58 24.84
C ASP A 182 0.63 0.14 26.31
N GLN A 183 -0.22 -0.87 26.54
CA GLN A 183 -0.46 -1.43 27.87
C GLN A 183 0.79 -2.08 28.47
N THR A 184 1.74 -2.51 27.63
CA THR A 184 2.99 -3.11 28.11
C THR A 184 3.80 -2.11 28.94
N ASP A 185 3.78 -0.83 28.54
CA ASP A 185 4.46 0.24 29.28
C ASP A 185 3.69 0.66 30.53
N PHE A 186 2.37 0.48 30.56
CA PHE A 186 1.51 0.83 31.70
C PHE A 186 1.38 -0.30 32.72
N GLY A 187 1.80 -1.53 32.37
CA GLY A 187 1.66 -2.73 33.19
C GLY A 187 0.22 -3.29 33.28
N ARG A 188 -0.74 -2.64 32.62
CA ARG A 188 -2.16 -3.06 32.54
C ARG A 188 -2.88 -2.38 31.38
N MET A 189 -4.03 -2.90 30.99
CA MET A 189 -4.94 -2.19 30.08
C MET A 189 -5.40 -0.87 30.70
N PRO A 190 -5.44 0.23 29.92
CA PRO A 190 -6.03 1.50 30.36
C PRO A 190 -7.56 1.41 30.34
N THR A 191 -8.21 2.34 31.06
CA THR A 191 -9.66 2.45 31.13
C THR A 191 -10.15 3.87 30.82
N ALA A 192 -11.43 4.02 30.50
CA ALA A 192 -12.05 5.35 30.41
C ALA A 192 -11.88 6.17 31.69
N ALA A 193 -11.98 5.52 32.87
CA ALA A 193 -11.82 6.16 34.18
C ALA A 193 -10.39 6.72 34.37
N ASP A 194 -9.37 6.10 33.78
CA ASP A 194 -7.99 6.62 33.84
C ASP A 194 -7.88 8.00 33.18
N ILE A 195 -8.60 8.20 32.08
CA ILE A 195 -8.63 9.48 31.38
C ILE A 195 -9.33 10.56 32.19
N GLU A 196 -10.46 10.20 32.87
CA GLU A 196 -11.26 11.12 33.66
C GLU A 196 -10.63 11.52 35.01
N GLN A 197 -9.51 10.89 35.41
CA GLN A 197 -8.72 11.36 36.54
C GLN A 197 -8.23 12.80 36.33
N ASP A 198 -7.98 13.22 35.10
CA ASP A 198 -7.68 14.61 34.79
C ASP A 198 -8.99 15.40 34.60
N PRO A 199 -9.28 16.41 35.46
CA PRO A 199 -10.49 17.20 35.33
C PRO A 199 -10.65 17.91 33.97
N ALA A 200 -9.54 18.25 33.28
CA ALA A 200 -9.57 18.90 31.97
C ALA A 200 -9.97 17.94 30.85
N LEU A 201 -9.96 16.64 31.10
CA LEU A 201 -10.31 15.61 30.11
C LEU A 201 -11.70 15.00 30.40
N ARG A 202 -12.40 15.44 31.43
CA ARG A 202 -13.77 14.97 31.73
C ARG A 202 -14.75 15.46 30.68
N GLY A 203 -15.61 14.56 30.21
CA GLY A 203 -16.66 14.89 29.26
C GLY A 203 -16.19 15.09 27.80
N ILE A 204 -14.91 14.89 27.51
CA ILE A 204 -14.42 14.89 26.13
C ILE A 204 -14.81 13.62 25.39
N TYR A 205 -14.95 13.71 24.07
CA TYR A 205 -15.08 12.58 23.19
C TYR A 205 -13.67 12.20 22.71
N LEU A 206 -13.15 11.08 23.23
CA LEU A 206 -11.80 10.57 22.94
C LEU A 206 -11.88 9.22 22.23
N PHE A 207 -11.04 9.04 21.21
CA PHE A 207 -10.83 7.79 20.51
C PHE A 207 -9.36 7.72 20.08
N VAL A 208 -8.54 7.01 20.83
CA VAL A 208 -7.08 6.94 20.63
C VAL A 208 -6.62 5.50 20.45
N ASP A 209 -5.82 5.28 19.39
CA ASP A 209 -5.41 3.97 18.97
C ASP A 209 -4.16 3.50 19.72
N ARG A 210 -4.14 2.20 19.98
CA ARG A 210 -2.95 1.49 20.45
C ARG A 210 -1.85 1.55 19.36
N ILE A 211 -0.62 1.34 19.78
CA ILE A 211 0.56 1.39 18.91
C ILE A 211 0.44 0.46 17.68
N ASP A 212 -0.25 -0.67 17.77
CA ASP A 212 -0.46 -1.62 16.68
C ASP A 212 -1.74 -1.37 15.84
N GLY A 213 -2.57 -0.38 16.24
CA GLY A 213 -3.82 -0.06 15.54
C GLY A 213 -4.96 -1.08 15.71
N HIS A 214 -4.74 -2.16 16.47
CA HIS A 214 -5.75 -3.21 16.67
C HIS A 214 -6.67 -3.00 17.88
N CYS A 215 -6.28 -2.16 18.83
CA CYS A 215 -7.11 -1.77 19.96
C CYS A 215 -7.19 -0.25 20.06
N SER A 216 -8.29 0.26 20.62
CA SER A 216 -8.43 1.69 20.90
C SER A 216 -9.05 1.94 22.26
N LEU A 217 -8.55 2.99 22.93
CA LEU A 217 -9.10 3.50 24.16
C LEU A 217 -10.08 4.63 23.86
N VAL A 218 -11.27 4.57 24.46
CA VAL A 218 -12.29 5.62 24.35
C VAL A 218 -12.62 6.22 25.73
N SER A 219 -13.10 7.46 25.74
CA SER A 219 -13.58 8.13 26.95
C SER A 219 -14.98 7.66 27.38
N GLN A 220 -15.38 8.03 28.61
CA GLN A 220 -16.74 7.78 29.10
C GLN A 220 -17.81 8.38 28.19
N SER A 221 -17.60 9.59 27.66
CA SER A 221 -18.55 10.23 26.73
C SER A 221 -18.80 9.41 25.46
N VAL A 222 -17.81 8.65 24.99
CA VAL A 222 -17.98 7.72 23.87
C VAL A 222 -18.67 6.44 24.32
N LEU A 223 -18.31 5.89 25.49
CA LEU A 223 -19.00 4.72 26.07
C LEU A 223 -20.50 4.97 26.25
N ASP A 224 -20.90 6.17 26.65
CA ASP A 224 -22.29 6.56 26.83
C ASP A 224 -23.12 6.56 25.52
N LEU A 225 -22.46 6.50 24.36
CA LEU A 225 -23.12 6.33 23.06
C LEU A 225 -23.41 4.86 22.71
N LEU A 226 -22.86 3.91 23.48
CA LEU A 226 -22.97 2.48 23.20
C LEU A 226 -24.16 1.86 23.95
N PRO A 227 -24.63 0.68 23.52
CA PRO A 227 -25.59 -0.11 24.30
C PRO A 227 -25.03 -0.43 25.70
N ASN A 228 -25.90 -0.47 26.69
CA ASN A 228 -25.52 -0.89 28.02
C ASN A 228 -26.38 -2.09 28.47
N PRO A 229 -25.83 -3.29 28.68
CA PRO A 229 -24.40 -3.63 28.59
C PRO A 229 -23.88 -3.64 27.14
N VAL A 230 -22.58 -3.36 26.99
CA VAL A 230 -21.89 -3.49 25.68
C VAL A 230 -21.85 -4.98 25.30
N PRO A 231 -22.37 -5.37 24.13
CA PRO A 231 -22.38 -6.78 23.72
C PRO A 231 -20.99 -7.28 23.33
N ASP A 232 -20.78 -8.59 23.41
CA ASP A 232 -19.62 -9.24 22.83
C ASP A 232 -19.76 -9.30 21.30
N ILE A 233 -18.66 -9.11 20.60
CA ILE A 233 -18.59 -9.11 19.13
C ILE A 233 -17.70 -10.25 18.67
N LEU A 234 -18.22 -11.08 17.76
CA LEU A 234 -17.43 -12.17 17.20
C LEU A 234 -16.21 -11.63 16.43
N GLY A 235 -15.03 -12.15 16.77
CA GLY A 235 -13.78 -11.67 16.18
C GLY A 235 -13.34 -10.32 16.70
N GLY A 236 -13.81 -9.91 17.88
CA GLY A 236 -13.37 -8.71 18.58
C GLY A 236 -13.37 -8.92 20.08
N ASP A 237 -12.64 -8.07 20.80
CA ASP A 237 -12.59 -8.06 22.24
C ASP A 237 -13.09 -6.73 22.80
N VAL A 238 -14.01 -6.82 23.77
CA VAL A 238 -14.45 -5.70 24.60
C VAL A 238 -13.80 -5.88 25.98
N VAL A 239 -12.69 -5.21 26.19
CA VAL A 239 -11.91 -5.34 27.44
C VAL A 239 -12.72 -4.83 28.64
N ARG A 240 -12.94 -5.71 29.63
CA ARG A 240 -13.74 -5.42 30.84
C ARG A 240 -12.92 -5.34 32.12
N ASP A 241 -11.74 -5.95 32.14
CA ASP A 241 -10.80 -5.92 33.25
C ASP A 241 -9.55 -5.14 32.86
N PRO A 242 -9.11 -4.15 33.62
CA PRO A 242 -9.58 -3.70 34.96
C PRO A 242 -10.81 -2.78 34.93
N GLY A 243 -11.35 -2.45 33.76
CA GLY A 243 -12.54 -1.61 33.60
C GLY A 243 -12.83 -1.32 32.11
N PRO A 244 -13.98 -0.70 31.81
CA PRO A 244 -14.39 -0.41 30.45
C PRO A 244 -13.54 0.70 29.80
N GLY A 245 -13.46 0.68 28.45
CA GLY A 245 -12.82 1.74 27.69
C GLY A 245 -12.03 1.24 26.49
N VAL A 246 -11.56 0.00 26.50
CA VAL A 246 -10.76 -0.56 25.39
C VAL A 246 -11.59 -1.54 24.55
N PHE A 247 -11.49 -1.37 23.23
CA PHE A 247 -12.12 -2.19 22.20
C PHE A 247 -11.05 -2.63 21.21
N CYS A 248 -11.07 -3.90 20.83
CA CYS A 248 -10.10 -4.46 19.90
C CYS A 248 -10.79 -5.12 18.69
N ASP A 249 -10.13 -5.05 17.54
CA ASP A 249 -10.49 -5.72 16.30
C ASP A 249 -11.95 -5.45 15.86
N ASN A 250 -12.80 -6.46 15.62
CA ASN A 250 -14.18 -6.26 15.19
C ASN A 250 -15.03 -5.48 16.21
N ALA A 251 -14.65 -5.42 17.49
CA ALA A 251 -15.36 -4.60 18.47
C ALA A 251 -15.22 -3.09 18.20
N LEU A 252 -14.17 -2.66 17.50
CA LEU A 252 -13.98 -1.28 17.04
C LEU A 252 -15.09 -0.80 16.10
N ASP A 253 -15.76 -1.69 15.37
CA ASP A 253 -16.84 -1.32 14.45
C ASP A 253 -17.99 -0.60 15.18
N MET A 254 -18.21 -0.90 16.48
CA MET A 254 -19.19 -0.19 17.29
C MET A 254 -18.82 1.27 17.52
N ILE A 255 -17.52 1.56 17.68
CA ILE A 255 -17.00 2.92 17.86
C ILE A 255 -16.99 3.65 16.52
N MET A 256 -16.48 3.01 15.47
CA MET A 256 -16.39 3.56 14.12
C MET A 256 -17.75 3.95 13.55
N ALA A 257 -18.82 3.22 13.89
CA ALA A 257 -20.19 3.54 13.48
C ALA A 257 -20.73 4.83 14.12
N ARG A 258 -20.09 5.35 15.16
CA ARG A 258 -20.50 6.54 15.92
C ARG A 258 -19.54 7.71 15.75
N TRP A 259 -18.34 7.41 15.31
CA TRP A 259 -17.31 8.42 15.09
C TRP A 259 -17.70 9.37 13.94
N PRO A 260 -17.71 10.70 14.18
CA PRO A 260 -17.94 11.69 13.12
C PRO A 260 -16.73 11.70 12.19
N ARG A 261 -16.84 11.00 11.05
CA ARG A 261 -15.75 10.89 10.07
C ARG A 261 -15.40 12.26 9.48
N PRO A 262 -14.11 12.55 9.28
CA PRO A 262 -13.66 13.75 8.59
C PRO A 262 -14.21 13.82 7.16
N ASP A 263 -14.54 15.03 6.71
CA ASP A 263 -14.99 15.27 5.34
C ASP A 263 -13.88 15.08 4.29
N ASP A 264 -14.24 15.05 3.02
CA ASP A 264 -13.30 14.85 1.90
C ASP A 264 -12.22 15.94 1.83
N ALA A 265 -12.50 17.18 2.24
CA ALA A 265 -11.51 18.25 2.25
C ALA A 265 -10.43 18.02 3.32
N THR A 266 -10.85 17.62 4.51
CA THR A 266 -9.95 17.25 5.61
C THR A 266 -9.11 16.02 5.25
N ARG A 267 -9.74 14.98 4.69
CA ARG A 267 -9.05 13.76 4.24
C ARG A 267 -8.06 14.03 3.10
N ALA A 268 -8.38 14.94 2.16
CA ALA A 268 -7.44 15.40 1.13
C ALA A 268 -6.22 16.11 1.74
N GLY A 269 -6.42 16.87 2.82
CA GLY A 269 -5.34 17.46 3.62
C GLY A 269 -4.44 16.40 4.24
N TYR A 270 -5.00 15.31 4.78
CA TYR A 270 -4.25 14.16 5.30
C TYR A 270 -3.40 13.51 4.19
N VAL A 271 -3.98 13.22 3.02
CA VAL A 271 -3.25 12.67 1.86
C VAL A 271 -2.07 13.55 1.48
N SER A 272 -2.27 14.86 1.36
CA SER A 272 -1.20 15.80 1.01
C SER A 272 -0.09 15.85 2.08
N THR A 273 -0.45 15.80 3.37
CA THR A 273 0.50 15.80 4.48
C THR A 273 1.31 14.51 4.51
N ALA A 274 0.64 13.34 4.35
CA ALA A 274 1.31 12.07 4.25
C ALA A 274 2.30 12.02 3.08
N MET A 275 1.88 12.39 1.87
CA MET A 275 2.75 12.35 0.69
C MET A 275 4.02 13.18 0.87
N ARG A 276 3.92 14.38 1.49
CA ARG A 276 5.11 15.19 1.81
C ARG A 276 6.06 14.50 2.78
N ALA A 277 5.51 13.87 3.83
CA ALA A 277 6.30 13.12 4.81
C ALA A 277 6.99 11.90 4.17
N LEU A 278 6.27 11.16 3.33
CA LEU A 278 6.80 10.01 2.59
C LEU A 278 7.91 10.40 1.62
N ASN A 279 7.72 11.49 0.85
CA ASN A 279 8.76 11.99 -0.05
C ASN A 279 10.02 12.43 0.70
N ALA A 280 9.90 12.94 1.94
CA ALA A 280 11.05 13.38 2.74
C ALA A 280 11.98 12.20 3.14
N VAL A 281 11.47 10.98 3.14
CA VAL A 281 12.23 9.76 3.40
C VAL A 281 12.54 8.93 2.14
N GLY A 282 12.28 9.49 0.94
CA GLY A 282 12.62 8.86 -0.34
C GLY A 282 11.56 7.92 -0.90
N LEU A 283 10.39 7.84 -0.29
CA LEU A 283 9.28 7.04 -0.79
C LEU A 283 8.64 7.73 -1.99
N VAL A 284 8.61 7.02 -3.11
CA VAL A 284 7.96 7.41 -4.36
C VAL A 284 6.72 6.57 -4.65
N GLY A 285 6.56 5.45 -3.95
CA GLY A 285 5.44 4.53 -4.10
C GLY A 285 5.08 3.82 -2.81
N ILE A 286 3.82 3.42 -2.72
CA ILE A 286 3.28 2.67 -1.58
C ILE A 286 2.26 1.63 -2.04
N HIS A 287 2.16 0.54 -1.28
CA HIS A 287 0.99 -0.33 -1.30
C HIS A 287 0.06 0.09 -0.15
N ASN A 288 -1.05 0.74 -0.51
CA ASN A 288 -2.01 1.24 0.46
C ASN A 288 -2.96 0.12 0.90
N ALA A 289 -2.79 -0.38 2.11
CA ALA A 289 -3.49 -1.52 2.65
C ALA A 289 -4.83 -1.13 3.28
N GLY A 290 -5.92 -1.58 2.65
CA GLY A 290 -7.28 -1.21 3.06
C GLY A 290 -7.69 0.16 2.49
N THR A 291 -8.53 0.14 1.45
CA THR A 291 -9.03 1.36 0.82
C THR A 291 -10.51 1.17 0.54
N ASP A 292 -11.34 1.71 1.40
CA ASP A 292 -12.79 1.66 1.26
C ASP A 292 -13.28 2.37 -0.02
N PRO A 293 -14.54 2.15 -0.48
CA PRO A 293 -15.02 2.70 -1.74
C PRO A 293 -15.01 4.24 -1.80
N GLU A 294 -15.20 4.93 -0.67
CA GLU A 294 -15.17 6.40 -0.60
C GLU A 294 -13.73 6.90 -0.72
N SER A 295 -12.80 6.24 -0.04
CA SER A 295 -11.36 6.51 -0.15
C SER A 295 -10.85 6.29 -1.58
N VAL A 296 -11.27 5.21 -2.27
CA VAL A 296 -10.92 4.99 -3.68
C VAL A 296 -11.38 6.17 -4.55
N ARG A 297 -12.64 6.63 -4.36
CA ARG A 297 -13.17 7.79 -5.10
C ARG A 297 -12.39 9.08 -4.80
N LEU A 298 -12.06 9.32 -3.54
CA LEU A 298 -11.25 10.47 -3.12
C LEU A 298 -9.86 10.42 -3.76
N LEU A 299 -9.14 9.31 -3.61
CA LEU A 299 -7.78 9.15 -4.17
C LEU A 299 -7.79 9.28 -5.70
N ALA A 300 -8.82 8.76 -6.39
CA ALA A 300 -8.95 8.88 -7.85
C ALA A 300 -9.08 10.34 -8.30
N ARG A 301 -9.86 11.17 -7.57
CA ARG A 301 -9.97 12.62 -7.84
C ARG A 301 -8.65 13.35 -7.55
N LEU A 302 -8.00 13.04 -6.43
CA LEU A 302 -6.75 13.70 -6.03
C LEU A 302 -5.60 13.35 -6.97
N ALA A 303 -5.58 12.15 -7.55
CA ALA A 303 -4.56 11.70 -8.49
C ALA A 303 -4.55 12.48 -9.82
N ASP A 304 -5.58 13.27 -10.12
CA ASP A 304 -5.61 14.18 -11.27
C ASP A 304 -4.80 15.46 -11.01
N GLY A 305 -4.58 15.81 -9.75
CA GLY A 305 -3.91 17.06 -9.36
C GLY A 305 -2.38 16.99 -9.38
N ASP A 306 -1.74 18.17 -9.44
CA ASP A 306 -0.27 18.30 -9.39
C ASP A 306 0.32 18.04 -8.00
N ALA A 307 -0.49 18.10 -6.96
CA ALA A 307 -0.07 17.81 -5.58
C ALA A 307 0.12 16.30 -5.32
N TRP A 308 -0.21 15.44 -6.27
CA TRP A 308 -0.04 13.99 -6.16
C TRP A 308 1.40 13.59 -6.47
N THR A 309 2.16 13.19 -5.43
CA THR A 309 3.61 12.99 -5.51
C THR A 309 4.08 11.59 -5.16
N VAL A 310 3.17 10.63 -4.94
CA VAL A 310 3.48 9.23 -4.61
C VAL A 310 2.65 8.31 -5.49
N ARG A 311 3.23 7.23 -6.00
CA ARG A 311 2.48 6.18 -6.71
C ARG A 311 1.77 5.30 -5.70
N VAL A 312 0.48 5.09 -5.87
CA VAL A 312 -0.33 4.30 -4.93
C VAL A 312 -0.86 3.05 -5.62
N TYR A 313 -0.46 1.89 -5.11
CA TYR A 313 -1.08 0.61 -5.38
C TYR A 313 -2.08 0.31 -4.25
N ALA A 314 -3.36 0.58 -4.49
CA ALA A 314 -4.40 0.49 -3.48
C ALA A 314 -5.01 -0.92 -3.44
N MET A 315 -5.04 -1.49 -2.24
CA MET A 315 -5.77 -2.71 -1.92
C MET A 315 -7.18 -2.31 -1.50
N ARG A 316 -8.16 -2.67 -2.31
CA ARG A 316 -9.57 -2.35 -2.05
C ARG A 316 -10.07 -3.04 -0.79
N GLU A 317 -10.99 -2.40 -0.11
CA GLU A 317 -11.82 -2.98 0.95
C GLU A 317 -13.29 -2.64 0.66
N CYS A 318 -14.22 -3.52 1.01
CA CYS A 318 -15.65 -3.20 0.97
C CYS A 318 -16.05 -2.36 2.19
N ALA A 319 -17.21 -1.70 2.13
CA ALA A 319 -17.75 -0.96 3.27
C ALA A 319 -17.98 -1.87 4.50
N ALA A 320 -18.35 -3.14 4.26
CA ALA A 320 -18.33 -4.18 5.29
C ALA A 320 -17.06 -4.99 5.15
N ARG A 321 -16.26 -5.06 6.22
CA ARG A 321 -14.98 -5.79 6.24
C ARG A 321 -15.18 -7.25 5.84
N ASN A 322 -14.20 -7.84 5.15
CA ASN A 322 -14.19 -9.25 4.78
C ASN A 322 -15.38 -9.71 3.91
N THR A 323 -15.92 -8.82 3.07
CA THR A 323 -17.01 -9.16 2.15
C THR A 323 -16.61 -9.00 0.68
N PHE A 324 -17.47 -9.44 -0.23
CA PHE A 324 -17.36 -9.20 -1.65
C PHE A 324 -18.42 -8.20 -2.11
N CYS A 325 -18.00 -7.04 -2.61
CA CYS A 325 -18.87 -5.98 -3.14
C CYS A 325 -18.76 -5.94 -4.67
N ALA A 326 -19.67 -6.64 -5.35
CA ALA A 326 -19.63 -6.82 -6.80
C ALA A 326 -19.69 -5.50 -7.58
N GLU A 327 -20.44 -4.51 -7.11
CA GLU A 327 -20.57 -3.18 -7.70
C GLU A 327 -19.26 -2.39 -7.68
N ASP A 328 -18.44 -2.60 -6.67
CA ASP A 328 -17.14 -1.97 -6.49
C ASP A 328 -15.97 -2.82 -7.01
N ALA A 329 -16.21 -4.06 -7.45
CA ALA A 329 -15.18 -4.95 -7.98
C ALA A 329 -14.73 -4.53 -9.39
N LYS A 330 -14.21 -3.29 -9.50
CA LYS A 330 -13.71 -2.68 -10.74
C LYS A 330 -12.25 -2.30 -10.54
N MET A 331 -11.40 -2.80 -11.43
CA MET A 331 -9.99 -2.39 -11.45
C MET A 331 -9.87 -0.96 -11.96
N LEU A 332 -8.93 -0.21 -11.40
CA LEU A 332 -8.51 1.10 -11.85
C LEU A 332 -7.00 1.06 -12.10
N GLU A 333 -6.58 1.37 -13.32
CA GLU A 333 -5.17 1.44 -13.67
C GLU A 333 -4.93 2.71 -14.48
N ARG A 334 -4.32 3.70 -13.85
CA ARG A 334 -3.99 4.96 -14.52
C ARG A 334 -2.77 4.78 -15.40
N LYS A 335 -2.81 5.32 -16.61
CA LYS A 335 -1.69 5.25 -17.57
C LYS A 335 -0.41 5.95 -17.07
N ASP A 336 -0.56 6.98 -16.22
CA ASP A 336 0.53 7.71 -15.59
C ASP A 336 1.15 6.98 -14.38
N GLY A 337 0.58 5.83 -13.99
CA GLY A 337 1.03 5.01 -12.87
C GLY A 337 0.83 5.65 -11.49
N ARG A 338 0.06 6.75 -11.39
CA ARG A 338 -0.17 7.44 -10.11
C ARG A 338 -1.05 6.65 -9.14
N LEU A 339 -2.06 5.96 -9.65
CA LEU A 339 -2.99 5.16 -8.87
C LEU A 339 -3.37 3.89 -9.61
N THR A 340 -3.23 2.76 -8.92
CA THR A 340 -3.68 1.44 -9.38
C THR A 340 -4.53 0.80 -8.28
N VAL A 341 -5.72 0.29 -8.62
CA VAL A 341 -6.59 -0.51 -7.75
C VAL A 341 -6.80 -1.85 -8.44
N ARG A 342 -6.05 -2.87 -8.02
CA ARG A 342 -6.05 -4.20 -8.65
C ARG A 342 -6.08 -5.32 -7.62
N SER A 343 -6.08 -4.99 -6.35
CA SER A 343 -6.05 -5.94 -5.26
C SER A 343 -7.11 -5.63 -4.21
N VAL A 344 -7.38 -6.62 -3.35
CA VAL A 344 -8.27 -6.51 -2.20
C VAL A 344 -7.51 -6.82 -0.92
N LYS A 345 -7.82 -6.13 0.17
CA LYS A 345 -7.37 -6.43 1.54
C LYS A 345 -8.47 -7.18 2.28
N LEU A 346 -8.12 -8.33 2.84
CA LEU A 346 -8.93 -9.12 3.76
C LEU A 346 -8.15 -9.28 5.08
N PHE A 347 -8.85 -9.62 6.15
CA PHE A 347 -8.26 -9.74 7.50
C PHE A 347 -8.65 -11.08 8.11
N ALA A 348 -7.65 -11.92 8.38
CA ALA A 348 -7.90 -13.23 8.99
C ALA A 348 -7.90 -13.15 10.52
N ASP A 349 -7.02 -12.34 11.12
CA ASP A 349 -6.84 -12.22 12.57
C ASP A 349 -6.40 -10.82 13.00
N GLY A 350 -6.14 -10.66 14.29
CA GLY A 350 -5.60 -9.45 14.92
C GLY A 350 -4.09 -9.53 15.17
N ALA A 351 -3.56 -8.68 16.08
CA ALA A 351 -2.13 -8.52 16.33
C ALA A 351 -1.58 -9.44 17.44
N LEU A 352 -0.25 -9.70 17.39
CA LEU A 352 0.46 -10.48 18.40
C LEU A 352 0.48 -9.77 19.77
N GLY A 353 0.73 -8.46 19.77
CA GLY A 353 0.89 -7.66 20.98
C GLY A 353 -0.34 -7.61 21.89
N SER A 354 -1.54 -7.69 21.28
CA SER A 354 -2.85 -7.67 21.94
C SER A 354 -3.51 -9.04 22.09
N TRP A 355 -2.76 -10.15 21.87
CA TRP A 355 -3.27 -11.55 21.88
C TRP A 355 -4.39 -11.82 20.88
N GLY A 356 -4.57 -10.96 19.87
CA GLY A 356 -5.57 -11.11 18.81
C GLY A 356 -5.14 -12.05 17.67
N ALA A 357 -3.83 -12.28 17.50
CA ALA A 357 -3.32 -13.18 16.45
C ALA A 357 -3.78 -14.62 16.68
N ALA A 358 -4.42 -15.24 15.67
CA ALA A 358 -4.98 -16.57 15.76
C ALA A 358 -3.90 -17.65 15.67
N MET A 359 -3.70 -18.38 16.77
CA MET A 359 -2.66 -19.37 16.94
C MET A 359 -3.17 -20.80 16.88
N LEU A 360 -2.35 -21.75 16.42
CA LEU A 360 -2.63 -23.18 16.45
C LEU A 360 -2.56 -23.77 17.87
N GLU A 361 -1.65 -23.25 18.67
CA GLU A 361 -1.47 -23.60 20.08
C GLU A 361 -1.68 -22.35 20.94
N PRO A 362 -2.12 -22.46 22.20
CA PRO A 362 -2.28 -21.31 23.09
C PRO A 362 -1.02 -20.44 23.22
N TYR A 363 -1.22 -19.19 23.57
CA TYR A 363 -0.13 -18.30 23.94
C TYR A 363 0.63 -18.87 25.14
N THR A 364 1.93 -18.65 25.18
CA THR A 364 2.78 -19.19 26.28
C THR A 364 2.50 -18.44 27.60
N ASP A 365 2.25 -17.17 27.51
CA ASP A 365 1.95 -16.29 28.66
C ASP A 365 0.45 -16.19 28.96
N ASP A 366 -0.41 -16.71 28.11
CA ASP A 366 -1.85 -16.89 28.35
C ASP A 366 -2.34 -18.23 27.80
N PRO A 367 -2.17 -19.34 28.57
CA PRO A 367 -2.59 -20.66 28.13
C PRO A 367 -4.11 -20.84 27.95
N SER A 368 -4.91 -19.86 28.33
CA SER A 368 -6.37 -19.88 28.14
C SER A 368 -6.80 -19.33 26.78
N SER A 369 -5.91 -18.64 26.07
CA SER A 369 -6.18 -17.99 24.79
C SER A 369 -5.29 -18.53 23.67
N SER A 370 -5.86 -18.68 22.48
CA SER A 370 -5.14 -18.91 21.22
C SER A 370 -5.42 -17.78 20.23
N GLY A 371 -5.85 -16.60 20.70
CA GLY A 371 -6.37 -15.56 19.83
C GLY A 371 -7.64 -15.99 19.07
N PHE A 372 -8.00 -15.25 18.06
CA PHE A 372 -9.25 -15.51 17.33
C PHE A 372 -9.15 -15.10 15.86
N LEU A 373 -9.99 -15.74 15.04
CA LEU A 373 -10.17 -15.34 13.64
C LEU A 373 -11.24 -14.24 13.56
N LEU A 374 -10.97 -13.19 12.79
CA LEU A 374 -11.93 -12.10 12.49
C LEU A 374 -13.04 -12.56 11.52
N ILE A 375 -12.76 -13.61 10.79
CA ILE A 375 -13.67 -14.27 9.85
C ILE A 375 -13.47 -15.79 9.94
N ASN A 376 -14.53 -16.57 9.89
CA ASN A 376 -14.38 -18.04 9.90
C ASN A 376 -13.77 -18.57 8.59
N GLU A 377 -13.16 -19.73 8.67
CA GLU A 377 -12.40 -20.39 7.58
C GLU A 377 -13.22 -20.56 6.28
N THR A 378 -14.49 -20.97 6.41
CA THR A 378 -15.38 -21.15 5.26
C THR A 378 -15.71 -19.83 4.58
N ALA A 379 -15.99 -18.79 5.36
CA ALA A 379 -16.29 -17.45 4.86
C ALA A 379 -15.06 -16.80 4.21
N LEU A 380 -13.86 -16.92 4.81
CA LEU A 380 -12.63 -16.42 4.20
C LEU A 380 -12.35 -17.11 2.86
N THR A 381 -12.54 -18.44 2.80
CA THR A 381 -12.40 -19.19 1.55
C THR A 381 -13.40 -18.70 0.49
N ALA A 382 -14.66 -18.50 0.87
CA ALA A 382 -15.69 -18.06 -0.05
C ALA A 382 -15.41 -16.66 -0.62
N VAL A 383 -15.07 -15.68 0.23
CA VAL A 383 -14.78 -14.31 -0.20
C VAL A 383 -13.49 -14.23 -1.03
N THR A 384 -12.47 -15.03 -0.69
CA THR A 384 -11.22 -15.15 -1.48
C THR A 384 -11.51 -15.64 -2.89
N ARG A 385 -12.34 -16.70 -3.04
CA ARG A 385 -12.74 -17.23 -4.34
C ARG A 385 -13.52 -16.21 -5.18
N GLN A 386 -14.43 -15.45 -4.55
CA GLN A 386 -15.19 -14.39 -5.24
C GLN A 386 -14.27 -13.27 -5.79
N TRP A 387 -13.35 -12.76 -4.99
CA TRP A 387 -12.39 -11.75 -5.42
C TRP A 387 -11.42 -12.29 -6.48
N ALA A 388 -10.94 -13.51 -6.33
CA ALA A 388 -10.10 -14.16 -7.32
C ALA A 388 -10.84 -14.36 -8.66
N ALA A 389 -12.13 -14.75 -8.63
CA ALA A 389 -12.98 -14.86 -9.82
C ALA A 389 -13.20 -13.51 -10.52
N ALA A 390 -13.27 -12.41 -9.76
CA ALA A 390 -13.32 -11.06 -10.30
C ALA A 390 -11.96 -10.56 -10.85
N GLY A 391 -10.90 -11.38 -10.80
CA GLY A 391 -9.57 -11.08 -11.36
C GLY A 391 -8.64 -10.33 -10.40
N PHE A 392 -9.05 -10.05 -9.18
CA PHE A 392 -8.24 -9.32 -8.20
C PHE A 392 -7.12 -10.17 -7.60
N GLN A 393 -5.99 -9.53 -7.30
CA GLN A 393 -5.02 -10.06 -6.35
C GLN A 393 -5.65 -10.02 -4.95
N VAL A 394 -5.63 -11.14 -4.23
CA VAL A 394 -6.14 -11.21 -2.86
C VAL A 394 -4.98 -11.11 -1.88
N ASN A 395 -5.04 -10.14 -0.99
CA ASN A 395 -4.06 -9.88 0.05
C ASN A 395 -4.75 -10.10 1.40
N VAL A 396 -4.24 -11.03 2.21
CA VAL A 396 -4.83 -11.40 3.49
C VAL A 396 -3.89 -11.03 4.63
N HIS A 397 -4.35 -10.18 5.54
CA HIS A 397 -3.70 -9.96 6.82
C HIS A 397 -3.70 -11.28 7.59
N ALA A 398 -2.53 -11.79 7.93
CA ALA A 398 -2.37 -13.02 8.70
C ALA A 398 -1.09 -12.96 9.54
N ILE A 399 -1.25 -12.79 10.84
CA ILE A 399 -0.15 -12.71 11.80
C ILE A 399 0.07 -14.08 12.46
N GLY A 400 -0.95 -14.67 13.07
CA GLY A 400 -0.87 -15.96 13.73
C GLY A 400 -0.71 -17.14 12.76
N ASP A 401 -0.13 -18.23 13.23
CA ASP A 401 0.13 -19.41 12.41
C ASP A 401 -1.16 -20.15 11.98
N ARG A 402 -2.23 -20.06 12.76
CA ARG A 402 -3.57 -20.53 12.35
C ARG A 402 -4.15 -19.62 11.26
N ALA A 403 -4.06 -18.31 11.38
CA ALA A 403 -4.55 -17.39 10.37
C ALA A 403 -3.82 -17.57 9.04
N ASN A 404 -2.48 -17.71 9.07
CA ASN A 404 -1.67 -18.00 7.88
C ASN A 404 -2.10 -19.31 7.22
N ARG A 405 -2.36 -20.37 8.00
CA ARG A 405 -2.86 -21.66 7.47
C ARG A 405 -4.19 -21.49 6.75
N VAL A 406 -5.15 -20.83 7.39
CA VAL A 406 -6.49 -20.59 6.84
C VAL A 406 -6.43 -19.76 5.56
N ALA A 407 -5.57 -18.74 5.51
CA ALA A 407 -5.35 -17.95 4.31
C ALA A 407 -4.75 -18.78 3.17
N LEU A 408 -3.75 -19.63 3.46
CA LEU A 408 -3.17 -20.56 2.47
C LEU A 408 -4.19 -21.60 1.96
N ASP A 409 -5.10 -22.07 2.82
CA ASP A 409 -6.19 -22.97 2.41
C ASP A 409 -7.17 -22.25 1.46
N ALA A 410 -7.51 -20.99 1.75
CA ALA A 410 -8.35 -20.16 0.91
C ALA A 410 -7.68 -19.88 -0.46
N PHE A 411 -6.38 -19.56 -0.47
CA PHE A 411 -5.63 -19.38 -1.71
C PHE A 411 -5.56 -20.66 -2.55
N ALA A 412 -5.28 -21.81 -1.91
CA ALA A 412 -5.27 -23.08 -2.60
C ALA A 412 -6.64 -23.41 -3.21
N ALA A 413 -7.74 -23.10 -2.51
CA ALA A 413 -9.09 -23.29 -3.04
C ALA A 413 -9.36 -22.39 -4.24
N ALA A 414 -9.01 -21.09 -4.17
CA ALA A 414 -9.18 -20.14 -5.26
C ALA A 414 -8.32 -20.50 -6.49
N LEU A 415 -7.09 -20.96 -6.27
CA LEU A 415 -6.20 -21.41 -7.36
C LEU A 415 -6.75 -22.67 -8.05
N ARG A 416 -7.31 -23.63 -7.30
CA ARG A 416 -7.97 -24.82 -7.92
C ARG A 416 -9.10 -24.45 -8.86
N ASP A 417 -9.84 -23.38 -8.59
CA ASP A 417 -10.93 -22.93 -9.46
C ASP A 417 -10.45 -22.30 -10.78
N HIS A 418 -9.25 -21.71 -10.78
CA HIS A 418 -8.76 -20.85 -11.87
C HIS A 418 -7.52 -21.38 -12.58
N CYS A 419 -6.85 -22.37 -12.00
CA CYS A 419 -5.66 -22.99 -12.55
C CYS A 419 -5.96 -24.47 -12.86
N GLY A 420 -5.36 -25.01 -13.89
CA GLY A 420 -5.45 -26.43 -14.17
C GLY A 420 -4.92 -27.28 -12.99
N VAL A 421 -5.41 -28.49 -12.89
CA VAL A 421 -4.91 -29.48 -11.93
C VAL A 421 -3.74 -30.20 -12.60
N GLY A 422 -2.56 -30.18 -12.01
CA GLY A 422 -1.40 -30.93 -12.51
C GLY A 422 -1.60 -32.44 -12.43
N ASP A 423 -0.74 -33.22 -13.09
CA ASP A 423 -0.82 -34.69 -13.22
C ASP A 423 -0.92 -35.46 -11.88
N LYS A 424 -0.60 -34.82 -10.76
CA LYS A 424 -0.67 -35.39 -9.40
C LYS A 424 -1.89 -34.95 -8.60
N GLY A 425 -2.86 -34.26 -9.22
CA GLY A 425 -4.03 -33.71 -8.54
C GLY A 425 -3.75 -32.43 -7.73
N ASP A 426 -2.53 -31.93 -7.73
CA ASP A 426 -2.14 -30.68 -7.09
C ASP A 426 -2.34 -29.51 -8.07
N THR A 427 -2.69 -28.33 -7.53
CA THR A 427 -2.72 -27.10 -8.31
C THR A 427 -1.29 -26.71 -8.72
N ASP A 428 -1.06 -26.56 -10.02
CA ASP A 428 0.17 -25.94 -10.52
C ASP A 428 -0.08 -24.47 -10.85
N PRO A 429 0.40 -23.52 -10.02
CA PRO A 429 0.28 -22.10 -10.31
C PRO A 429 0.98 -21.67 -11.61
N ALA A 430 1.86 -22.52 -12.16
CA ALA A 430 2.53 -22.24 -13.44
C ALA A 430 1.60 -22.36 -14.64
N ILE A 431 0.50 -23.13 -14.52
CA ILE A 431 -0.52 -23.30 -15.55
C ILE A 431 -1.76 -22.44 -15.35
N CYS A 432 -1.72 -21.53 -14.38
CA CYS A 432 -2.76 -20.51 -14.23
C CYS A 432 -2.82 -19.64 -15.48
N GLU A 433 -4.01 -19.45 -16.03
CA GLU A 433 -4.26 -18.53 -17.15
C GLU A 433 -3.78 -17.11 -16.82
N HIS A 434 -3.82 -16.72 -15.55
CA HIS A 434 -3.38 -15.42 -15.05
C HIS A 434 -2.51 -15.56 -13.81
N ASP A 435 -1.40 -14.82 -13.76
CA ASP A 435 -0.55 -14.68 -12.58
C ASP A 435 -1.35 -13.97 -11.46
N ARG A 436 -1.65 -14.69 -10.38
CA ARG A 436 -2.51 -14.20 -9.29
C ARG A 436 -1.74 -13.44 -8.23
N ARG A 437 -0.49 -13.84 -7.94
CA ARG A 437 0.38 -13.23 -6.91
C ARG A 437 -0.35 -12.95 -5.60
N PHE A 438 -1.16 -13.89 -5.10
CA PHE A 438 -1.81 -13.74 -3.81
C PHE A 438 -0.79 -13.43 -2.73
N ARG A 439 -1.15 -12.59 -1.74
CA ARG A 439 -0.22 -12.12 -0.74
C ARG A 439 -0.70 -12.46 0.67
N LEU A 440 0.27 -12.84 1.51
CA LEU A 440 0.12 -12.81 2.96
C LEU A 440 0.71 -11.50 3.46
N GLU A 441 -0.15 -10.62 3.97
CA GLU A 441 0.26 -9.40 4.63
C GLU A 441 0.70 -9.75 6.04
N HIS A 442 1.81 -9.20 6.47
CA HIS A 442 2.62 -9.51 7.64
C HIS A 442 3.37 -10.84 7.53
N ALA A 443 2.74 -11.96 7.14
CA ALA A 443 3.38 -13.28 7.04
C ALA A 443 4.26 -13.56 8.27
N GLN A 444 3.76 -13.19 9.46
CA GLN A 444 4.59 -12.94 10.62
C GLN A 444 4.96 -14.21 11.38
N ILE A 445 3.98 -15.11 11.57
CA ILE A 445 4.20 -16.40 12.25
C ILE A 445 3.65 -17.49 11.34
N ILE A 446 4.52 -18.31 10.76
CA ILE A 446 4.13 -19.35 9.80
C ILE A 446 4.64 -20.69 10.30
N ALA A 447 3.72 -21.58 10.64
CA ALA A 447 4.06 -22.92 11.11
C ALA A 447 5.03 -23.61 10.14
N PRO A 448 6.05 -24.34 10.63
CA PRO A 448 7.03 -25.01 9.76
C PRO A 448 6.40 -25.91 8.69
N SER A 449 5.26 -26.54 8.98
CA SER A 449 4.49 -27.37 8.03
C SER A 449 3.88 -26.58 6.89
N ASP A 450 3.60 -25.28 7.09
CA ASP A 450 2.96 -24.42 6.09
C ASP A 450 3.98 -23.59 5.27
N GLN A 451 5.22 -23.45 5.72
CA GLN A 451 6.28 -22.72 4.99
C GLN A 451 6.52 -23.25 3.55
N PRO A 452 6.55 -24.56 3.27
CA PRO A 452 6.65 -25.07 1.90
C PRO A 452 5.46 -24.69 1.02
N ARG A 453 4.27 -24.51 1.61
CA ARG A 453 3.04 -24.16 0.88
C ARG A 453 3.09 -22.78 0.24
N LEU A 454 3.78 -21.82 0.87
CA LEU A 454 3.99 -20.50 0.26
C LEU A 454 4.67 -20.64 -1.11
N ARG A 455 5.66 -21.54 -1.20
CA ARG A 455 6.40 -21.79 -2.46
C ARG A 455 5.52 -22.50 -3.48
N SER A 456 4.86 -23.56 -3.08
CA SER A 456 4.00 -24.35 -4.00
C SER A 456 2.84 -23.52 -4.55
N LEU A 457 2.28 -22.59 -3.76
CA LEU A 457 1.19 -21.70 -4.16
C LEU A 457 1.70 -20.36 -4.75
N ARG A 458 3.02 -20.14 -4.81
CA ARG A 458 3.66 -18.89 -5.25
C ARG A 458 3.11 -17.64 -4.54
N VAL A 459 2.80 -17.77 -3.26
CA VAL A 459 2.31 -16.68 -2.42
C VAL A 459 3.43 -15.68 -2.17
N VAL A 460 3.14 -14.40 -2.30
CA VAL A 460 4.09 -13.32 -2.03
C VAL A 460 3.99 -12.93 -0.55
N PRO A 461 5.03 -13.13 0.26
CA PRO A 461 5.05 -12.63 1.63
C PRO A 461 5.28 -11.12 1.62
N SER A 462 4.48 -10.38 2.39
CA SER A 462 4.64 -8.94 2.63
C SER A 462 5.04 -8.77 4.09
N ILE A 463 6.25 -8.29 4.34
CA ILE A 463 6.91 -8.36 5.65
C ILE A 463 7.33 -6.97 6.09
N GLN A 464 7.18 -6.70 7.40
CA GLN A 464 7.63 -5.47 8.03
C GLN A 464 8.85 -5.76 8.92
N PRO A 465 10.08 -5.43 8.46
CA PRO A 465 11.28 -5.72 9.24
C PRO A 465 11.31 -5.05 10.62
N THR A 466 10.72 -3.86 10.72
CA THR A 466 10.62 -3.11 11.99
C THR A 466 9.71 -3.82 13.00
N HIS A 467 8.63 -4.48 12.57
CA HIS A 467 7.79 -5.30 13.47
C HIS A 467 8.62 -6.36 14.20
N ALA A 468 9.54 -7.04 13.50
CA ALA A 468 10.41 -8.02 14.15
C ALA A 468 11.24 -7.40 15.28
N THR A 469 11.74 -6.18 15.08
CA THR A 469 12.60 -5.51 16.06
C THR A 469 11.84 -4.75 17.14
N SER A 470 10.59 -4.40 16.90
CA SER A 470 9.68 -3.83 17.91
C SER A 470 9.09 -4.93 18.80
N ASP A 471 8.72 -6.07 18.19
CA ASP A 471 8.09 -7.19 18.88
C ASP A 471 9.07 -8.07 19.65
N MET A 472 10.40 -8.00 19.37
CA MET A 472 11.43 -8.80 20.04
C MET A 472 11.38 -8.68 21.58
N ARG A 473 10.81 -7.59 22.10
CA ARG A 473 10.64 -7.33 23.55
C ARG A 473 9.62 -8.26 24.21
N TYR A 474 8.64 -8.80 23.46
CA TYR A 474 7.56 -9.64 23.99
C TYR A 474 7.26 -10.92 23.17
N ALA A 475 7.78 -11.02 21.94
CA ALA A 475 7.42 -12.12 21.03
C ALA A 475 7.72 -13.51 21.63
N GLU A 476 8.87 -13.70 22.29
CA GLU A 476 9.17 -14.98 22.93
C GLU A 476 8.33 -15.24 24.18
N THR A 477 7.89 -14.21 24.90
CA THR A 477 6.95 -14.34 26.02
C THR A 477 5.61 -14.86 25.51
N ARG A 478 5.14 -14.31 24.37
CA ARG A 478 3.88 -14.72 23.71
C ARG A 478 3.94 -16.14 23.12
N LEU A 479 5.03 -16.46 22.43
CA LEU A 479 5.14 -17.64 21.57
C LEU A 479 5.94 -18.79 22.20
N GLY A 480 6.81 -18.47 23.15
CA GLY A 480 7.86 -19.39 23.60
C GLY A 480 9.02 -19.47 22.59
N ALA A 481 10.23 -19.76 23.08
CA ALA A 481 11.46 -19.74 22.29
C ALA A 481 11.41 -20.62 21.03
N LYS A 482 10.80 -21.83 21.11
CA LYS A 482 10.74 -22.75 19.97
C LYS A 482 9.90 -22.19 18.81
N ARG A 483 8.67 -21.72 19.06
CA ARG A 483 7.81 -21.16 18.00
C ARG A 483 8.44 -19.90 17.41
N THR A 484 9.01 -19.04 18.25
CA THR A 484 9.71 -17.84 17.78
C THR A 484 10.82 -18.19 16.82
N ALA A 485 11.71 -19.12 17.20
CA ALA A 485 12.87 -19.50 16.37
C ALA A 485 12.50 -20.21 15.07
N THR A 486 11.38 -20.96 15.02
CA THR A 486 11.06 -21.81 13.86
C THR A 486 9.93 -21.28 12.97
N ALA A 487 9.12 -20.36 13.47
CA ALA A 487 7.90 -19.90 12.80
C ALA A 487 7.83 -18.38 12.60
N ALA A 488 8.46 -17.57 13.48
CA ALA A 488 8.23 -16.13 13.50
C ALA A 488 9.27 -15.33 12.72
N TYR A 489 8.85 -14.26 12.05
CA TYR A 489 9.67 -13.23 11.38
C TYR A 489 10.73 -13.79 10.42
N ARG A 490 10.32 -14.74 9.57
CA ARG A 490 11.17 -15.56 8.68
C ARG A 490 11.50 -14.84 7.36
N MET A 491 12.26 -13.72 7.39
CA MET A 491 12.54 -12.92 6.20
C MET A 491 13.50 -13.62 5.22
N ARG A 492 14.65 -14.07 5.71
CA ARG A 492 15.66 -14.74 4.87
C ARG A 492 15.17 -16.09 4.36
N SER A 493 14.42 -16.80 5.19
CA SER A 493 13.84 -18.09 4.83
C SER A 493 12.86 -18.00 3.64
N PHE A 494 12.29 -16.83 3.37
CA PHE A 494 11.36 -16.60 2.24
C PHE A 494 11.97 -15.78 1.11
N LEU A 495 13.28 -15.59 1.08
CA LEU A 495 13.96 -14.72 0.11
C LEU A 495 13.74 -15.15 -1.35
N ASP A 496 13.63 -16.46 -1.60
CA ASP A 496 13.31 -17.03 -2.90
C ASP A 496 11.92 -16.65 -3.44
N LEU A 497 11.00 -16.25 -2.56
CA LEU A 497 9.69 -15.72 -2.91
C LEU A 497 9.70 -14.20 -3.18
N GLN A 498 10.86 -13.55 -3.03
CA GLN A 498 11.04 -12.10 -3.19
C GLN A 498 10.09 -11.31 -2.30
N PRO A 499 10.26 -11.38 -0.96
CA PRO A 499 9.36 -10.73 -0.03
C PRO A 499 9.29 -9.23 -0.29
N VAL A 500 8.07 -8.70 -0.28
CA VAL A 500 7.79 -7.27 -0.34
C VAL A 500 8.00 -6.70 1.06
N LEU A 501 8.88 -5.71 1.20
CA LEU A 501 9.14 -5.08 2.48
C LEU A 501 8.37 -3.76 2.61
N GLY A 502 7.89 -3.47 3.80
CA GLY A 502 7.16 -2.26 4.15
C GLY A 502 7.29 -1.93 5.64
N SER A 503 6.61 -0.89 6.08
CA SER A 503 6.63 -0.45 7.48
C SER A 503 5.30 -0.63 8.20
N ASP A 504 4.21 -0.74 7.45
CA ASP A 504 2.85 -0.70 7.99
C ASP A 504 2.52 0.65 8.69
N PHE A 505 3.09 1.74 8.13
CA PHE A 505 2.83 3.05 8.70
C PHE A 505 1.31 3.35 8.76
N PRO A 506 0.79 3.93 9.85
CA PRO A 506 1.47 4.63 10.95
C PRO A 506 1.91 3.74 12.12
N VAL A 507 1.73 2.41 12.06
CA VAL A 507 2.17 1.48 13.14
C VAL A 507 3.66 1.62 13.40
N GLU A 508 4.45 1.65 12.33
CA GLU A 508 5.89 1.95 12.39
C GLU A 508 6.22 3.19 11.53
N PRO A 509 7.32 3.89 11.82
CA PRO A 509 7.72 5.02 10.99
C PRO A 509 7.97 4.62 9.53
N PRO A 510 7.47 5.38 8.54
CA PRO A 510 7.59 5.06 7.11
C PRO A 510 9.01 5.32 6.54
N ASN A 511 10.06 5.11 7.31
CA ASN A 511 11.44 5.33 6.87
C ASN A 511 12.05 4.03 6.32
N PRO A 512 12.23 3.89 4.98
CA PRO A 512 12.75 2.66 4.39
C PRO A 512 14.16 2.31 4.89
N PHE A 513 14.97 3.29 5.28
CA PHE A 513 16.32 3.05 5.81
C PHE A 513 16.28 2.43 7.20
N HIS A 514 15.27 2.75 8.01
CA HIS A 514 14.99 2.06 9.28
C HIS A 514 14.56 0.61 9.02
N GLY A 515 13.69 0.39 8.04
CA GLY A 515 13.31 -0.95 7.59
C GLY A 515 14.51 -1.77 7.10
N MET A 516 15.40 -1.17 6.29
CA MET A 516 16.64 -1.81 5.83
C MET A 516 17.58 -2.10 7.01
N TYR A 517 17.72 -1.18 7.96
CA TYR A 517 18.52 -1.41 9.16
C TYR A 517 17.99 -2.62 9.95
N ALA A 518 16.69 -2.65 10.23
CA ALA A 518 16.05 -3.75 10.93
C ALA A 518 16.20 -5.09 10.18
N ALA A 519 16.06 -5.09 8.85
CA ALA A 519 16.22 -6.28 8.01
C ALA A 519 17.66 -6.82 8.02
N VAL A 520 18.65 -5.94 8.01
CA VAL A 520 20.08 -6.31 7.91
C VAL A 520 20.69 -6.66 9.27
N THR A 521 20.32 -5.94 10.31
CA THR A 521 20.95 -6.07 11.64
C THR A 521 20.11 -6.84 12.63
N ARG A 522 18.81 -6.96 12.40
CA ARG A 522 17.84 -7.51 13.36
C ARG A 522 17.88 -6.78 14.71
N ARG A 523 18.17 -5.46 14.66
CA ARG A 523 18.23 -4.54 15.80
C ARG A 523 17.28 -3.39 15.61
N SER A 524 16.83 -2.81 16.73
CA SER A 524 15.93 -1.65 16.71
C SER A 524 16.59 -0.44 16.03
N PRO A 525 16.01 0.15 15.00
CA PRO A 525 16.57 1.35 14.36
C PRO A 525 16.55 2.56 15.30
N ALA A 526 15.62 2.62 16.26
CA ALA A 526 15.53 3.71 17.22
C ALA A 526 16.70 3.69 18.22
N THR A 527 17.02 2.52 18.79
CA THR A 527 18.03 2.37 19.85
C THR A 527 19.37 1.83 19.34
N GLY A 528 19.39 1.11 18.23
CA GLY A 528 20.55 0.33 17.77
C GLY A 528 20.74 -0.97 18.52
N LEU A 529 19.85 -1.28 19.49
CA LEU A 529 19.96 -2.44 20.35
C LEU A 529 19.25 -3.65 19.75
N GLY A 530 19.86 -4.83 19.93
CA GLY A 530 19.23 -6.11 19.75
C GLY A 530 18.62 -6.61 21.05
N ARG A 531 18.26 -7.90 21.09
CA ARG A 531 17.82 -8.53 22.33
C ARG A 531 19.01 -8.77 23.24
N ARG A 532 18.90 -8.40 24.51
CA ARG A 532 19.83 -8.85 25.56
C ARG A 532 19.65 -10.35 25.74
N VAL A 533 20.74 -11.09 25.67
CA VAL A 533 20.78 -12.48 26.13
C VAL A 533 21.15 -12.44 27.61
N ASP A 534 20.15 -12.71 28.47
CA ASP A 534 20.40 -12.93 29.88
C ASP A 534 21.03 -14.30 30.03
N GLY A 535 22.35 -14.37 30.33
CA GLY A 535 23.08 -15.63 30.53
C GLY A 535 24.47 -15.37 31.07
N ASP A 536 24.88 -16.22 32.00
CA ASP A 536 26.17 -16.20 32.73
C ASP A 536 27.38 -16.55 31.84
N GLY A 537 27.56 -15.96 30.67
CA GLY A 537 28.60 -16.29 29.71
C GLY A 537 29.40 -15.10 29.18
N GLU A 538 30.58 -15.38 28.61
CA GLU A 538 31.57 -14.42 28.05
C GLU A 538 31.04 -13.47 26.95
N ASP A 539 29.74 -13.53 26.61
CA ASP A 539 29.03 -12.67 25.65
C ASP A 539 28.23 -11.54 26.31
N GLU A 540 28.40 -11.30 27.63
CA GLU A 540 27.78 -10.13 28.29
C GLU A 540 28.27 -8.83 27.64
N GLY A 541 27.38 -8.16 26.92
CA GLY A 541 27.60 -6.82 26.33
C GLY A 541 27.80 -6.78 24.83
N LYS A 542 27.78 -7.89 24.09
CA LYS A 542 27.71 -7.87 22.63
C LYS A 542 26.26 -7.81 22.19
N GLU A 543 25.92 -6.69 21.59
CA GLU A 543 24.61 -6.46 20.98
C GLU A 543 24.48 -7.30 19.71
N ARG A 544 23.89 -8.50 19.86
CA ARG A 544 23.51 -9.34 18.73
C ARG A 544 22.13 -8.95 18.23
N GLY A 545 21.92 -9.07 16.90
CA GLY A 545 20.58 -8.98 16.33
C GLY A 545 19.69 -10.13 16.82
N TRP A 546 18.42 -9.85 16.96
CA TRP A 546 17.43 -10.86 17.35
C TRP A 546 17.17 -11.83 16.20
N HIS A 547 17.48 -13.13 16.34
CA HIS A 547 17.40 -14.12 15.27
C HIS A 547 18.19 -13.69 14.02
N GLU A 548 19.50 -13.47 14.16
CA GLU A 548 20.39 -13.00 13.09
C GLU A 548 20.43 -13.93 11.87
N GLU A 549 20.09 -15.21 12.02
CA GLU A 549 19.96 -16.17 10.94
C GLU A 549 18.91 -15.77 9.89
N GLU A 550 17.98 -14.92 10.26
CA GLU A 550 16.96 -14.36 9.36
C GLU A 550 17.30 -12.96 8.83
N ALA A 551 18.51 -12.46 9.09
CA ALA A 551 18.98 -11.18 8.56
C ALA A 551 19.19 -11.24 7.04
N LEU A 552 18.89 -10.15 6.36
CA LEU A 552 19.11 -9.95 4.93
C LEU A 552 20.45 -9.23 4.69
N THR A 553 20.99 -9.32 3.47
CA THR A 553 22.03 -8.39 3.03
C THR A 553 21.41 -7.03 2.72
N LEU A 554 22.22 -5.97 2.69
CA LEU A 554 21.75 -4.62 2.33
C LEU A 554 21.15 -4.58 0.91
N GLU A 555 21.73 -5.31 -0.04
CA GLU A 555 21.21 -5.40 -1.40
C GLU A 555 19.84 -6.08 -1.45
N GLN A 556 19.66 -7.16 -0.67
CA GLN A 556 18.37 -7.84 -0.54
C GLN A 556 17.32 -6.94 0.11
N ALA A 557 17.70 -6.20 1.16
CA ALA A 557 16.82 -5.25 1.82
C ALA A 557 16.44 -4.09 0.88
N LEU A 558 17.40 -3.52 0.14
CA LEU A 558 17.12 -2.49 -0.87
C LEU A 558 16.19 -3.00 -1.97
N TRP A 559 16.39 -4.24 -2.45
CA TRP A 559 15.47 -4.87 -3.40
C TRP A 559 14.06 -5.02 -2.80
N GLY A 560 13.96 -5.38 -1.52
CA GLY A 560 12.71 -5.49 -0.77
C GLY A 560 11.91 -4.18 -0.68
N PHE A 561 12.58 -3.02 -0.74
CA PHE A 561 11.97 -1.68 -0.76
C PHE A 561 11.96 -1.04 -2.16
N THR A 562 12.22 -1.78 -3.24
CA THR A 562 12.24 -1.27 -4.61
C THR A 562 11.62 -2.25 -5.60
N GLY A 563 12.39 -3.21 -6.11
CA GLY A 563 11.96 -4.16 -7.14
C GLY A 563 10.92 -5.17 -6.67
N ALA A 564 10.98 -5.62 -5.41
CA ALA A 564 10.00 -6.56 -4.88
C ALA A 564 8.59 -5.94 -4.73
N PRO A 565 8.41 -4.72 -4.20
CA PRO A 565 7.12 -4.03 -4.24
C PRO A 565 6.63 -3.79 -5.68
N ALA A 566 7.50 -3.38 -6.59
CA ALA A 566 7.13 -3.22 -8.00
C ALA A 566 6.58 -4.53 -8.58
N ARG A 567 7.24 -5.67 -8.32
CA ARG A 567 6.75 -7.00 -8.71
C ARG A 567 5.43 -7.34 -8.02
N GLY A 568 5.32 -7.07 -6.71
CA GLY A 568 4.10 -7.29 -5.92
C GLY A 568 2.88 -6.53 -6.45
N ALA A 569 3.10 -5.40 -7.13
CA ALA A 569 2.09 -4.54 -7.74
C ALA A 569 1.94 -4.74 -9.27
N PHE A 570 2.57 -5.76 -9.88
CA PHE A 570 2.59 -5.97 -11.35
C PHE A 570 3.21 -4.82 -12.14
N LEU A 571 4.20 -4.15 -11.56
CA LEU A 571 4.93 -3.01 -12.14
C LEU A 571 6.41 -3.35 -12.41
N GLU A 572 6.78 -4.62 -12.47
CA GLU A 572 8.13 -5.03 -12.82
C GLU A 572 8.56 -4.47 -14.17
N GLY A 573 9.78 -3.96 -14.23
CA GLY A 573 10.31 -3.26 -15.39
C GLY A 573 9.76 -1.84 -15.60
N LYS A 574 8.72 -1.43 -14.85
CA LYS A 574 8.19 -0.06 -14.85
C LYS A 574 8.56 0.74 -13.60
N ALA A 575 8.75 0.08 -12.46
CA ALA A 575 9.10 0.73 -11.20
C ALA A 575 10.22 -0.02 -10.47
N GLY A 576 10.82 0.61 -9.45
CA GLY A 576 11.81 -0.01 -8.56
C GLY A 576 13.20 -0.20 -9.16
N GLN A 577 13.47 0.28 -10.37
CA GLN A 577 14.74 0.19 -11.08
C GLN A 577 14.97 1.44 -11.93
N ILE A 578 16.24 1.80 -12.15
CA ILE A 578 16.63 2.86 -13.11
C ILE A 578 17.02 2.17 -14.42
N ARG A 579 16.07 2.02 -15.31
CA ARG A 579 16.25 1.39 -16.61
C ARG A 579 15.41 2.07 -17.69
N ARG A 580 15.80 1.92 -18.94
CA ARG A 580 15.03 2.48 -20.06
C ARG A 580 13.59 1.99 -20.06
N GLY A 581 12.63 2.93 -20.16
CA GLY A 581 11.20 2.67 -20.19
C GLY A 581 10.54 2.58 -18.81
N ALA A 582 11.32 2.60 -17.72
CA ALA A 582 10.78 2.68 -16.35
C ALA A 582 10.40 4.13 -16.00
N TYR A 583 9.53 4.28 -15.01
CA TYR A 583 9.18 5.58 -14.43
C TYR A 583 10.43 6.27 -13.91
N ALA A 584 10.59 7.54 -14.23
CA ALA A 584 11.72 8.35 -13.80
C ALA A 584 11.54 8.78 -12.32
N ASP A 585 11.65 7.78 -11.43
CA ASP A 585 11.56 7.94 -9.98
C ASP A 585 12.91 7.58 -9.36
N TRP A 586 13.51 8.53 -8.63
CA TRP A 586 14.81 8.29 -7.98
C TRP A 586 14.98 9.10 -6.72
N VAL A 587 15.93 8.66 -5.90
CA VAL A 587 16.34 9.30 -4.67
C VAL A 587 17.81 9.68 -4.76
N VAL A 588 18.15 10.88 -4.28
CA VAL A 588 19.53 11.37 -4.19
C VAL A 588 19.97 11.37 -2.73
N LEU A 589 21.12 10.75 -2.48
CA LEU A 589 21.75 10.65 -1.17
C LEU A 589 23.09 11.39 -1.16
N ASP A 590 23.55 11.82 0.03
CA ASP A 590 24.87 12.44 0.18
C ASP A 590 26.01 11.42 0.17
N LYS A 591 25.71 10.16 0.51
CA LYS A 591 26.66 9.05 0.55
C LYS A 591 26.15 7.87 -0.25
N ARG A 592 27.08 7.11 -0.82
CA ARG A 592 26.73 5.87 -1.53
C ARG A 592 26.15 4.85 -0.56
N LEU A 593 25.03 4.26 -0.94
CA LEU A 593 24.43 3.17 -0.18
C LEU A 593 25.17 1.85 -0.51
N GLY A 594 25.78 1.24 0.50
CA GLY A 594 26.51 -0.02 0.33
C GLY A 594 27.90 0.14 -0.32
N GLY A 595 28.59 -1.00 -0.49
CA GLY A 595 29.94 -1.08 -1.00
C GLY A 595 31.01 -1.19 0.11
N PRO A 596 32.31 -1.31 -0.28
CA PRO A 596 33.40 -1.43 0.69
C PRO A 596 33.43 -0.26 1.67
N GLY A 597 33.48 -0.57 2.98
CA GLY A 597 33.53 0.45 4.05
C GLY A 597 32.21 1.12 4.37
N PHE A 598 31.09 0.67 3.82
CA PHE A 598 29.78 1.16 4.23
C PHE A 598 29.47 0.71 5.67
N ASP A 599 29.21 1.68 6.53
CA ASP A 599 28.78 1.44 7.90
C ASP A 599 27.25 1.32 7.96
N VAL A 600 26.75 0.13 8.31
CA VAL A 600 25.31 -0.15 8.40
C VAL A 600 24.60 0.70 9.46
N GLU A 601 25.31 1.13 10.52
CA GLU A 601 24.74 2.03 11.54
C GLU A 601 24.33 3.37 10.95
N SER A 602 24.96 3.78 9.86
CA SER A 602 24.58 5.04 9.16
C SER A 602 23.16 5.03 8.62
N LEU A 603 22.55 3.85 8.40
CA LEU A 603 21.14 3.75 7.95
C LEU A 603 20.17 4.37 8.97
N ARG A 604 20.48 4.34 10.25
CA ARG A 604 19.62 4.90 11.32
C ARG A 604 19.49 6.42 11.24
N THR A 605 20.48 7.09 10.68
CA THR A 605 20.53 8.57 10.60
C THR A 605 20.61 9.07 9.17
N LEU A 606 20.53 8.18 8.18
CA LEU A 606 20.63 8.56 6.78
C LEU A 606 19.45 9.44 6.39
N ARG A 607 19.77 10.57 5.72
CA ARG A 607 18.77 11.53 5.24
C ARG A 607 18.80 11.60 3.72
N VAL A 608 17.62 11.64 3.15
CA VAL A 608 17.43 11.91 1.72
C VAL A 608 17.76 13.36 1.43
N ARG A 609 18.50 13.62 0.34
CA ARG A 609 18.74 14.96 -0.16
C ARG A 609 17.64 15.43 -1.10
N GLU A 610 17.27 14.57 -2.06
CA GLU A 610 16.18 14.86 -3.01
C GLU A 610 15.40 13.60 -3.34
N THR A 611 14.10 13.77 -3.57
CA THR A 611 13.19 12.73 -4.09
C THR A 611 12.55 13.24 -5.37
N TRP A 612 12.54 12.39 -6.38
CA TRP A 612 12.03 12.70 -7.71
C TRP A 612 10.99 11.66 -8.12
N VAL A 613 9.86 12.11 -8.66
CA VAL A 613 8.77 11.27 -9.16
C VAL A 613 8.37 11.73 -10.55
N ALA A 614 8.34 10.80 -11.51
CA ALA A 614 8.08 11.08 -12.91
C ALA A 614 8.93 12.25 -13.47
N GLY A 615 10.22 12.30 -13.08
CA GLY A 615 11.14 13.34 -13.51
C GLY A 615 10.93 14.71 -12.85
N LYS A 616 10.00 14.83 -11.89
CA LYS A 616 9.76 16.06 -11.13
C LYS A 616 10.32 15.92 -9.72
N ARG A 617 11.08 16.92 -9.23
CA ARG A 617 11.57 16.94 -7.85
C ARG A 617 10.42 17.27 -6.92
N VAL A 618 10.02 16.29 -6.08
CA VAL A 618 8.92 16.40 -5.12
C VAL A 618 9.38 16.73 -3.70
N TYR A 619 10.67 16.50 -3.42
CA TYR A 619 11.30 16.86 -2.14
C TYR A 619 12.74 17.31 -2.36
N LYS A 620 13.15 18.30 -1.60
CA LYS A 620 14.54 18.72 -1.41
C LYS A 620 14.72 19.08 0.05
N ARG A 621 15.75 18.50 0.68
CA ARG A 621 16.14 18.86 2.05
C ARG A 621 16.70 20.30 2.04
N ASP A 622 16.26 21.10 2.99
CA ASP A 622 16.89 22.37 3.30
C ASP A 622 18.27 22.10 3.94
N ASP A 623 19.33 22.77 3.45
CA ASP A 623 20.71 22.59 3.93
C ASP A 623 20.91 23.13 5.34
#